data_5f2f8bb4da224471557b6d111af65dfd
#
_entry.id   5f2f8bb4da224471557b6d111af65dfd
#
_cell.length_a   1.000
_cell.length_b   1.000
_cell.length_c   1.000
_cell.angle_alpha   90.00
_cell.angle_beta   90.00
_cell.angle_gamma   90.00
#
_symmetry.space_group_name_H-M   'P 1'
#
loop_
_entity.id
_entity.type
_entity.pdbx_description
1 polymer ?
#
loop_
_entity_poly.entity_id
_entity_poly.type
_entity_poly.pdbx_seq_one_letter_code
_entity_poly.pdbx_strand_id
1 'polypeptide(L)'
;MATSKVQWKGWKKEQPNSKQRTQMLKRCGKKCFLGTKKSFPICKKNTCTRSKKGIYAAYVRAREYQSRTGSKKYNSIVNKAKKLLHIHP
;
A
#
# COMPACT_ATOMS: atom_id res chain seq x y z
N MET A 1 -25.42 -11.35 8.85
CA MET A 1 -24.54 -11.24 7.96
C MET A 1 -23.49 -10.32 8.21
N ALA A 2 -22.53 -10.77 8.41
CA ALA A 2 -21.51 -9.97 8.68
C ALA A 2 -20.97 -9.45 7.46
N THR A 3 -21.03 -8.28 7.31
CA THR A 3 -20.33 -7.75 6.27
C THR A 3 -18.92 -7.73 6.69
N SER A 4 -18.13 -8.31 5.93
CA SER A 4 -16.74 -8.26 6.21
C SER A 4 -16.31 -6.83 6.19
N LYS A 5 -15.64 -6.44 7.20
CA LYS A 5 -15.06 -5.13 7.24
C LYS A 5 -13.88 -5.09 6.30
N VAL A 6 -13.97 -4.23 5.32
CA VAL A 6 -12.89 -4.02 4.40
C VAL A 6 -11.83 -3.21 5.11
N GLN A 7 -10.67 -3.79 5.31
CA GLN A 7 -9.61 -3.18 6.10
C GLN A 7 -9.06 -1.89 5.50
N TRP A 8 -9.25 -1.71 4.20
CA TRP A 8 -8.78 -0.50 3.53
C TRP A 8 -9.92 0.47 3.20
N LYS A 9 -11.05 0.31 3.83
CA LYS A 9 -12.19 1.20 3.62
C LYS A 9 -11.79 2.61 3.99
N GLY A 10 -12.07 3.55 3.11
CA GLY A 10 -11.71 4.95 3.31
C GLY A 10 -10.35 5.32 2.76
N TRP A 11 -9.54 4.35 2.37
CA TRP A 11 -8.21 4.64 1.83
C TRP A 11 -8.27 5.49 0.56
N LYS A 12 -9.29 5.29 -0.24
CA LYS A 12 -9.45 6.04 -1.48
C LYS A 12 -9.43 7.55 -1.23
N LYS A 13 -9.96 7.99 -0.11
CA LYS A 13 -9.98 9.41 0.26
C LYS A 13 -8.68 9.87 0.90
N GLU A 14 -7.94 8.95 1.49
CA GLU A 14 -6.70 9.27 2.21
C GLU A 14 -5.45 9.08 1.37
N GLN A 15 -5.55 8.33 0.27
CA GLN A 15 -4.37 8.03 -0.54
C GLN A 15 -3.89 9.26 -1.30
N PRO A 16 -2.60 9.39 -1.51
CA PRO A 16 -2.07 10.51 -2.27
C PRO A 16 -2.32 10.36 -3.77
N ASN A 17 -2.57 11.47 -4.44
CA ASN A 17 -2.65 11.47 -5.89
C ASN A 17 -1.23 11.52 -6.45
N SER A 18 -1.08 11.51 -7.76
CA SER A 18 0.22 11.47 -8.41
C SER A 18 1.16 12.60 -8.00
N LYS A 19 0.62 13.80 -7.94
CA LYS A 19 1.38 14.99 -7.55
C LYS A 19 1.84 14.90 -6.11
N GLN A 20 0.93 14.48 -5.23
CA GLN A 20 1.24 14.32 -3.82
C GLN A 20 2.28 13.23 -3.60
N ARG A 21 2.20 12.14 -4.38
CA ARG A 21 3.19 11.06 -4.30
C ARG A 21 4.59 11.56 -4.62
N THR A 22 4.71 12.41 -5.63
CA THR A 22 6.00 12.98 -6.00
C THR A 22 6.59 13.79 -4.86
N GLN A 23 5.77 14.63 -4.24
CA GLN A 23 6.20 15.46 -3.13
C GLN A 23 6.56 14.61 -1.92
N MET A 24 5.75 13.59 -1.65
CA MET A 24 5.97 12.71 -0.51
C MET A 24 7.25 11.88 -0.69
N LEU A 25 7.55 11.46 -1.92
CA LEU A 25 8.77 10.72 -2.16
C LEU A 25 10.00 11.57 -1.86
N LYS A 26 9.95 12.84 -2.21
CA LYS A 26 11.03 13.77 -1.91
C LYS A 26 11.18 14.04 -0.41
N ARG A 27 10.05 14.17 0.28
CA ARG A 27 10.05 14.53 1.69
C ARG A 27 10.22 13.33 2.62
N CYS A 28 9.53 12.25 2.33
CA CYS A 28 9.46 11.08 3.20
C CYS A 28 10.33 9.92 2.76
N GLY A 29 10.72 9.91 1.50
CA GLY A 29 11.52 8.82 0.96
C GLY A 29 10.68 7.59 0.68
N LYS A 30 11.35 6.46 0.53
CA LYS A 30 10.72 5.21 0.14
C LYS A 30 9.85 4.58 1.22
N LYS A 31 9.93 5.04 2.43
CA LYS A 31 9.16 4.42 3.52
C LYS A 31 7.65 4.52 3.32
N CYS A 32 7.20 5.45 2.50
CA CYS A 32 5.79 5.63 2.22
C CYS A 32 5.30 4.87 0.99
N PHE A 33 6.19 4.10 0.35
CA PHE A 33 5.85 3.36 -0.86
C PHE A 33 6.43 1.96 -0.79
N LEU A 34 5.61 0.95 -1.04
CA LEU A 34 6.09 -0.43 -1.02
C LEU A 34 6.64 -0.86 -2.38
N GLY A 35 6.24 -0.18 -3.43
CA GLY A 35 6.72 -0.48 -4.77
C GLY A 35 7.78 0.51 -5.22
N THR A 36 8.22 0.36 -6.45
CA THR A 36 9.18 1.29 -7.04
C THR A 36 8.47 2.50 -7.62
N LYS A 37 9.20 3.59 -7.74
CA LYS A 37 8.67 4.81 -8.38
C LYS A 37 7.31 5.26 -7.85
N LYS A 38 7.17 5.53 -6.61
CA LYS A 38 5.93 6.06 -6.04
C LYS A 38 4.74 5.11 -6.14
N SER A 39 4.97 3.81 -6.41
CA SER A 39 3.86 2.87 -6.49
C SER A 39 3.54 2.29 -5.12
N PHE A 40 2.32 1.84 -4.96
CA PHE A 40 1.82 1.25 -3.71
C PHE A 40 2.04 2.16 -2.50
N PRO A 41 1.44 3.36 -2.53
CA PRO A 41 1.59 4.29 -1.40
C PRO A 41 0.93 3.74 -0.14
N ILE A 42 1.57 3.92 1.00
CA ILE A 42 1.05 3.45 2.28
C ILE A 42 0.98 4.55 3.33
N CYS A 43 1.41 5.75 3.00
CA CYS A 43 1.28 6.89 3.89
C CYS A 43 0.08 7.72 3.49
N LYS A 44 -0.60 8.27 4.49
CA LYS A 44 -1.71 9.17 4.24
C LYS A 44 -1.22 10.38 3.47
N LYS A 45 -2.04 10.89 2.54
CA LYS A 45 -1.63 12.02 1.70
C LYS A 45 -1.13 13.18 2.53
N ASN A 46 -0.11 13.83 2.01
CA ASN A 46 0.53 14.99 2.65
C ASN A 46 1.13 14.69 4.03
N THR A 47 1.43 13.44 4.32
CA THR A 47 2.09 13.05 5.56
C THR A 47 3.16 12.02 5.28
N CYS A 48 4.05 11.82 6.24
CA CYS A 48 5.02 10.73 6.19
C CYS A 48 4.60 9.60 7.13
N THR A 49 3.35 9.62 7.55
CA THR A 49 2.83 8.63 8.50
C THR A 49 2.19 7.48 7.75
N ARG A 50 2.66 6.28 8.02
CA ARG A 50 2.10 5.07 7.41
C ARG A 50 0.68 4.85 7.90
N SER A 51 -0.20 4.49 6.98
CA SER A 51 -1.59 4.21 7.30
C SER A 51 -1.84 2.71 7.20
N LYS A 52 -2.46 2.14 8.22
CA LYS A 52 -2.81 0.73 8.19
C LYS A 52 -3.73 0.43 7.03
N LYS A 53 -4.66 1.32 6.74
CA LYS A 53 -5.54 1.19 5.58
C LYS A 53 -4.74 1.15 4.28
N GLY A 54 -3.74 2.01 4.16
CA GLY A 54 -2.89 2.05 2.99
C GLY A 54 -2.08 0.77 2.82
N ILE A 55 -1.59 0.22 3.92
CA ILE A 55 -0.82 -1.02 3.88
C ILE A 55 -1.72 -2.18 3.44
N TYR A 56 -2.93 -2.27 3.98
CA TYR A 56 -3.88 -3.29 3.55
C TYR A 56 -4.26 -3.15 2.08
N ALA A 57 -4.47 -1.91 1.63
CA ALA A 57 -4.81 -1.67 0.23
C ALA A 57 -3.68 -2.10 -0.69
N ALA A 58 -2.44 -1.81 -0.31
CA ALA A 58 -1.27 -2.22 -1.08
C ALA A 58 -1.15 -3.75 -1.12
N TYR A 59 -1.38 -4.39 0.01
CA TYR A 59 -1.33 -5.84 0.13
C TYR A 59 -2.34 -6.50 -0.82
N VAL A 60 -3.58 -6.07 -0.76
CA VAL A 60 -4.65 -6.63 -1.58
C VAL A 60 -4.37 -6.39 -3.06
N ARG A 61 -3.97 -5.18 -3.41
CA ARG A 61 -3.68 -4.84 -4.80
C ARG A 61 -2.50 -5.64 -5.35
N ALA A 62 -1.46 -5.78 -4.57
CA ALA A 62 -0.29 -6.55 -4.99
C ALA A 62 -0.64 -8.02 -5.19
N ARG A 63 -1.49 -8.58 -4.33
CA ARG A 63 -1.95 -9.95 -4.48
C ARG A 63 -2.80 -10.14 -5.73
N GLU A 64 -3.64 -9.16 -6.04
CA GLU A 64 -4.44 -9.20 -7.25
C GLU A 64 -3.56 -9.21 -8.50
N TYR A 65 -2.55 -8.36 -8.54
CA TYR A 65 -1.63 -8.31 -9.67
C TYR A 65 -0.81 -9.59 -9.77
N GLN A 66 -0.36 -10.12 -8.64
CA GLN A 66 0.39 -11.35 -8.57
C GLN A 66 -0.43 -12.52 -9.17
N SER A 67 -1.70 -12.61 -8.80
CA SER A 67 -2.60 -13.63 -9.28
C SER A 67 -2.89 -13.47 -10.78
N ARG A 68 -3.08 -12.23 -11.21
CA ARG A 68 -3.46 -11.93 -12.56
C ARG A 68 -2.34 -12.10 -13.58
N THR A 69 -1.15 -11.68 -13.21
CA THR A 69 -0.01 -11.70 -14.13
C THR A 69 0.94 -12.86 -13.91
N GLY A 70 0.84 -13.52 -12.78
CA GLY A 70 1.80 -14.57 -12.42
C GLY A 70 3.20 -14.05 -12.18
N SER A 71 3.36 -12.74 -12.11
CA SER A 71 4.69 -12.15 -11.98
C SER A 71 5.18 -12.18 -10.54
N LYS A 72 6.45 -12.54 -10.36
CA LYS A 72 7.07 -12.54 -9.04
C LYS A 72 7.43 -11.15 -8.57
N LYS A 73 7.31 -10.18 -9.43
CA LYS A 73 7.61 -8.79 -9.14
C LYS A 73 6.83 -8.27 -7.93
N TYR A 74 5.61 -8.75 -7.71
CA TYR A 74 4.79 -8.29 -6.61
C TYR A 74 5.01 -9.07 -5.31
N ASN A 75 5.80 -10.13 -5.32
CA ASN A 75 6.07 -10.92 -4.12
C ASN A 75 6.70 -10.09 -3.01
N SER A 76 7.64 -9.25 -3.38
CA SER A 76 8.34 -8.40 -2.42
C SER A 76 7.37 -7.40 -1.76
N ILE A 77 6.44 -6.86 -2.55
CA ILE A 77 5.44 -5.92 -2.04
C ILE A 77 4.50 -6.63 -1.06
N VAL A 78 4.03 -7.82 -1.43
CA VAL A 78 3.16 -8.63 -0.57
C VAL A 78 3.88 -8.95 0.75
N ASN A 79 5.14 -9.36 0.66
CA ASN A 79 5.92 -9.72 1.86
C ASN A 79 6.17 -8.53 2.77
N LYS A 80 6.47 -7.38 2.20
CA LYS A 80 6.66 -6.15 2.98
C LYS A 80 5.37 -5.75 3.70
N ALA A 81 4.25 -5.84 2.99
CA ALA A 81 2.95 -5.51 3.57
C ALA A 81 2.61 -6.45 4.71
N LYS A 82 2.84 -7.75 4.53
CA LYS A 82 2.60 -8.74 5.58
C LYS A 82 3.39 -8.42 6.83
N LYS A 83 4.65 -8.07 6.67
CA LYS A 83 5.50 -7.70 7.79
C LYS A 83 4.94 -6.52 8.55
N LEU A 84 4.54 -5.48 7.82
CA LEU A 84 4.02 -4.27 8.44
C LEU A 84 2.67 -4.50 9.12
N LEU A 85 1.90 -5.45 8.63
CA LEU A 85 0.61 -5.78 9.20
C LEU A 85 0.68 -6.88 10.27
N HIS A 86 1.86 -7.45 10.45
CA HIS A 86 2.07 -8.58 11.38
C HIS A 86 1.16 -9.76 11.04
N ILE A 87 0.96 -9.99 9.73
CA ILE A 87 0.17 -11.13 9.27
C ILE A 87 1.09 -12.34 9.18
N HIS A 88 0.70 -13.42 9.82
CA HIS A 88 1.45 -14.66 9.75
C HIS A 88 0.85 -15.57 8.69
N PRO A 89 1.68 -16.31 7.98
CA PRO A 89 1.18 -17.24 6.97
C PRO A 89 0.36 -18.38 7.57
#